data_92e87fa18731ec6d2efff6bfb2de4fad
#
_entry.id   92e87fa18731ec6d2efff6bfb2de4fad
#
_cell.length_a   1.000
_cell.length_b   1.000
_cell.length_c   1.000
_cell.angle_alpha   90.00
_cell.angle_beta   90.00
_cell.angle_gamma   90.00
#
_symmetry.space_group_name_H-M   'P 1'
#
loop_
_entity.id
_entity.type
_entity.pdbx_description
1 polymer ?
#
loop_
_entity_poly.entity_id
_entity_poly.type
_entity_poly.pdbx_seq_one_letter_code
_entity_poly.pdbx_strand_id
1 'polypeptide(L)'
;MNIINSIEYLTTTDLGIELLQVSFGMRAALTCVPSDKEWNSIYRFAKEQSILGVLFGGVKQLPAGQRPNRDLLMNWLGQVVYLKTKNELLDKTCADVCKMFHENGFDSCILKGQANNCMYQSSDDSKVPSELVRTPGDIDVWVWPQIGSKQKTQGMMGRVWNEVNTMPSLDERRVMIYNFCRDTIKGYDARKEGKLHTSFSLDNGVIVEVHCTPSLMNSKTHDKKLQQWFESYINTSLQKESQGSENFPTPTLEFNLVYQIHHMYRHYLFEGIGLKQVIDYHMLLRDLDTMDARERNLATKQVVRTFKELGIDKFASAMMWVLSDCLGVDRNIILCKPDAKYGKHLWHTILEGGNFGRNWGTIVHDDWSHPIRRIKRYIKRNSQLLFLYPEEVLWHVLRRVKE
;
A
#
# COMPACT_ATOMS: atom_id res chain seq x y z
N MET A 1 -6.92 -30.12 10.64
CA MET A 1 -7.15 -29.62 9.26
C MET A 1 -6.92 -30.79 8.33
N ASN A 2 -7.96 -31.25 7.63
CA ASN A 2 -7.88 -32.47 6.81
C ASN A 2 -6.95 -32.23 5.62
N ILE A 3 -6.12 -33.23 5.26
CA ILE A 3 -5.19 -33.21 4.11
C ILE A 3 -5.91 -32.81 2.80
N ILE A 4 -7.17 -33.23 2.63
CA ILE A 4 -8.03 -32.89 1.50
C ILE A 4 -8.24 -31.38 1.37
N ASN A 5 -8.46 -30.65 2.49
CA ASN A 5 -8.63 -29.20 2.46
C ASN A 5 -7.34 -28.45 2.09
N SER A 6 -6.19 -29.03 2.41
CA SER A 6 -4.87 -28.45 2.07
C SER A 6 -4.56 -28.56 0.57
N ILE A 7 -4.89 -29.67 -0.05
CA ILE A 7 -4.70 -29.89 -1.51
C ILE A 7 -5.65 -28.99 -2.31
N GLU A 8 -6.92 -28.88 -1.90
CA GLU A 8 -7.92 -28.04 -2.58
C GLU A 8 -7.56 -26.54 -2.46
N TYR A 9 -6.99 -26.11 -1.33
CA TYR A 9 -6.53 -24.75 -1.14
C TYR A 9 -5.35 -24.40 -2.07
N LEU A 10 -4.37 -25.29 -2.23
CA LEU A 10 -3.23 -25.08 -3.14
C LEU A 10 -3.70 -24.94 -4.59
N THR A 11 -4.58 -25.82 -5.05
CA THR A 11 -5.16 -25.77 -6.40
C THR A 11 -5.93 -24.46 -6.65
N THR A 12 -6.70 -24.00 -5.68
CA THR A 12 -7.43 -22.72 -5.77
C THR A 12 -6.48 -21.54 -5.88
N THR A 13 -5.40 -21.56 -5.11
CA THR A 13 -4.38 -20.50 -5.14
C THR A 13 -3.69 -20.47 -6.51
N ASP A 14 -3.31 -21.64 -7.04
CA ASP A 14 -2.65 -21.75 -8.36
C ASP A 14 -3.56 -21.21 -9.47
N LEU A 15 -4.83 -21.60 -9.51
CA LEU A 15 -5.81 -21.07 -10.47
C LEU A 15 -6.06 -19.57 -10.29
N GLY A 16 -6.06 -19.09 -9.05
CA GLY A 16 -6.16 -17.66 -8.74
C GLY A 16 -4.96 -16.85 -9.28
N ILE A 17 -3.74 -17.41 -9.17
CA ILE A 17 -2.53 -16.82 -9.74
C ILE A 17 -2.53 -16.89 -11.27
N GLU A 18 -2.96 -18.00 -11.86
CA GLU A 18 -3.14 -18.09 -13.32
C GLU A 18 -4.13 -17.04 -13.83
N LEU A 19 -5.26 -16.86 -13.15
CA LEU A 19 -6.24 -15.83 -13.49
C LEU A 19 -5.67 -14.43 -13.35
N LEU A 20 -4.82 -14.18 -12.35
CA LEU A 20 -4.08 -12.94 -12.21
C LEU A 20 -3.13 -12.69 -13.39
N GLN A 21 -2.42 -13.72 -13.83
CA GLN A 21 -1.58 -13.66 -15.04
C GLN A 21 -2.40 -13.38 -16.31
N VAL A 22 -3.62 -13.92 -16.40
CA VAL A 22 -4.55 -13.58 -17.48
C VAL A 22 -4.95 -12.11 -17.40
N SER A 23 -5.23 -11.59 -16.18
CA SER A 23 -5.58 -10.19 -15.98
C SER A 23 -4.51 -9.22 -16.51
N PHE A 24 -3.25 -9.63 -16.42
CA PHE A 24 -2.11 -8.82 -16.89
C PHE A 24 -1.67 -9.13 -18.34
N GLY A 25 -2.39 -10.01 -19.05
CA GLY A 25 -2.02 -10.40 -20.40
C GLY A 25 -0.80 -11.31 -20.52
N MET A 26 -0.32 -11.88 -19.42
CA MET A 26 0.79 -12.83 -19.38
C MET A 26 0.38 -14.24 -19.84
N ARG A 27 -0.92 -14.52 -19.82
CA ARG A 27 -1.55 -15.77 -20.28
C ARG A 27 -2.84 -15.46 -21.00
N ALA A 28 -3.20 -16.31 -21.96
CA ALA A 28 -4.46 -16.20 -22.69
C ALA A 28 -5.62 -17.00 -22.04
N ALA A 29 -5.30 -18.04 -21.24
CA ALA A 29 -6.28 -18.96 -20.67
C ALA A 29 -5.74 -19.63 -19.40
N LEU A 30 -6.63 -20.25 -18.61
CA LEU A 30 -6.27 -21.13 -17.50
C LEU A 30 -5.79 -22.50 -18.01
N THR A 31 -5.00 -23.18 -17.21
CA THR A 31 -4.50 -24.54 -17.54
C THR A 31 -5.62 -25.57 -17.66
N CYS A 32 -6.72 -25.38 -16.91
CA CYS A 32 -7.91 -26.24 -16.97
C CYS A 32 -9.19 -25.40 -16.93
N VAL A 33 -10.32 -26.04 -17.14
CA VAL A 33 -11.65 -25.44 -16.95
C VAL A 33 -12.05 -25.64 -15.49
N PRO A 34 -12.12 -24.57 -14.67
CA PRO A 34 -12.50 -24.72 -13.27
C PRO A 34 -13.97 -25.16 -13.13
N SER A 35 -14.23 -26.08 -12.20
CA SER A 35 -15.58 -26.41 -11.75
C SER A 35 -16.23 -25.24 -11.02
N ASP A 36 -17.56 -25.27 -10.84
CA ASP A 36 -18.29 -24.25 -10.06
C ASP A 36 -17.76 -24.11 -8.62
N LYS A 37 -17.31 -25.20 -8.02
CA LYS A 37 -16.71 -25.18 -6.67
C LYS A 37 -15.36 -24.47 -6.66
N GLU A 38 -14.52 -24.73 -7.64
CA GLU A 38 -13.22 -24.04 -7.80
C GLU A 38 -13.44 -22.55 -8.10
N TRP A 39 -14.40 -22.19 -8.96
CA TRP A 39 -14.74 -20.80 -9.24
C TRP A 39 -15.22 -20.05 -7.98
N ASN A 40 -16.05 -20.67 -7.14
CA ASN A 40 -16.43 -20.08 -5.85
C ASN A 40 -15.24 -19.91 -4.90
N SER A 41 -14.27 -20.84 -4.95
CA SER A 41 -13.05 -20.76 -4.16
C SER A 41 -12.10 -19.65 -4.66
N ILE A 42 -11.96 -19.48 -5.99
CA ILE A 42 -11.21 -18.39 -6.63
C ILE A 42 -11.85 -17.03 -6.26
N TYR A 43 -13.17 -16.93 -6.32
CA TYR A 43 -13.89 -15.72 -5.93
C TYR A 43 -13.65 -15.35 -4.45
N ARG A 44 -13.65 -16.32 -3.54
CA ARG A 44 -13.34 -16.13 -2.13
C ARG A 44 -11.88 -15.68 -1.93
N PHE A 45 -10.93 -16.34 -2.59
CA PHE A 45 -9.52 -15.94 -2.60
C PHE A 45 -9.34 -14.50 -3.08
N ALA A 46 -10.06 -14.08 -4.14
CA ALA A 46 -10.05 -12.71 -4.63
C ALA A 46 -10.50 -11.69 -3.57
N LYS A 47 -11.52 -12.05 -2.78
CA LYS A 47 -11.99 -11.23 -1.65
C LYS A 47 -10.97 -11.15 -0.51
N GLU A 48 -10.42 -12.29 -0.09
CA GLU A 48 -9.46 -12.40 1.01
C GLU A 48 -8.17 -11.63 0.71
N GLN A 49 -7.73 -11.63 -0.56
CA GLN A 49 -6.56 -10.90 -1.03
C GLN A 49 -6.88 -9.45 -1.47
N SER A 50 -8.16 -9.04 -1.44
CA SER A 50 -8.61 -7.71 -1.87
C SER A 50 -8.25 -7.36 -3.33
N ILE A 51 -8.33 -8.35 -4.24
CA ILE A 51 -7.99 -8.24 -5.67
C ILE A 51 -9.17 -8.59 -6.59
N LEU A 52 -10.38 -8.48 -6.07
CA LEU A 52 -11.60 -8.93 -6.74
C LEU A 52 -11.81 -8.26 -8.10
N GLY A 53 -11.60 -6.94 -8.20
CA GLY A 53 -11.77 -6.22 -9.46
C GLY A 53 -10.64 -6.51 -10.46
N VAL A 54 -9.42 -6.81 -9.98
CA VAL A 54 -8.29 -7.20 -10.83
C VAL A 54 -8.55 -8.58 -11.46
N LEU A 55 -8.91 -9.57 -10.65
CA LEU A 55 -9.20 -10.91 -11.17
C LEU A 55 -10.43 -10.94 -12.09
N PHE A 56 -11.41 -10.07 -11.89
CA PHE A 56 -12.53 -9.93 -12.82
C PHE A 56 -12.08 -9.44 -14.21
N GLY A 57 -11.04 -8.60 -14.27
CA GLY A 57 -10.38 -8.25 -15.53
C GLY A 57 -9.90 -9.47 -16.29
N GLY A 58 -9.31 -10.47 -15.60
CA GLY A 58 -8.95 -11.75 -16.17
C GLY A 58 -10.16 -12.56 -16.62
N VAL A 59 -11.21 -12.64 -15.78
CA VAL A 59 -12.46 -13.34 -16.15
C VAL A 59 -13.04 -12.82 -17.47
N LYS A 60 -13.00 -11.51 -17.70
CA LYS A 60 -13.47 -10.92 -18.97
C LYS A 60 -12.66 -11.37 -20.18
N GLN A 61 -11.36 -11.63 -20.00
CA GLN A 61 -10.43 -12.03 -21.06
C GLN A 61 -10.47 -13.54 -21.35
N LEU A 62 -10.91 -14.36 -20.39
CA LEU A 62 -10.96 -15.81 -20.58
C LEU A 62 -11.86 -16.21 -21.76
N PRO A 63 -11.51 -17.31 -22.49
CA PRO A 63 -12.41 -17.98 -23.42
C PRO A 63 -13.75 -18.31 -22.75
N ALA A 64 -14.85 -18.22 -23.49
CA ALA A 64 -16.21 -18.42 -22.94
C ALA A 64 -16.37 -19.75 -22.18
N GLY A 65 -15.74 -20.83 -22.65
CA GLY A 65 -15.81 -22.15 -22.00
C GLY A 65 -15.02 -22.28 -20.69
N GLN A 66 -14.22 -21.28 -20.33
CA GLN A 66 -13.48 -21.27 -19.04
C GLN A 66 -14.07 -20.32 -18.02
N ARG A 67 -15.08 -19.49 -18.39
CA ARG A 67 -15.67 -18.51 -17.49
C ARG A 67 -16.56 -19.15 -16.43
N PRO A 68 -16.76 -18.50 -15.26
CA PRO A 68 -17.70 -19.01 -14.27
C PRO A 68 -19.14 -19.02 -14.80
N ASN A 69 -20.03 -19.75 -14.13
CA ASN A 69 -21.45 -19.74 -14.43
C ASN A 69 -22.05 -18.33 -14.34
N ARG A 70 -23.22 -18.13 -14.95
CA ARG A 70 -23.87 -16.83 -15.09
C ARG A 70 -24.13 -16.15 -13.74
N ASP A 71 -24.56 -16.91 -12.75
CA ASP A 71 -24.95 -16.34 -11.46
C ASP A 71 -23.74 -15.77 -10.71
N LEU A 72 -22.63 -16.52 -10.66
CA LEU A 72 -21.36 -16.04 -10.07
C LEU A 72 -20.79 -14.85 -10.88
N LEU A 73 -20.87 -14.92 -12.22
CA LEU A 73 -20.39 -13.86 -13.09
C LEU A 73 -21.14 -12.53 -12.81
N MET A 74 -22.48 -12.58 -12.69
CA MET A 74 -23.29 -11.40 -12.43
C MET A 74 -23.08 -10.87 -11.01
N ASN A 75 -22.95 -11.74 -10.01
CA ASN A 75 -22.60 -11.33 -8.66
C ASN A 75 -21.22 -10.64 -8.61
N TRP A 76 -20.21 -11.21 -9.28
CA TRP A 76 -18.88 -10.63 -9.35
C TRP A 76 -18.87 -9.28 -10.05
N LEU A 77 -19.57 -9.16 -11.18
CA LEU A 77 -19.75 -7.90 -11.89
C LEU A 77 -20.36 -6.82 -10.98
N GLY A 78 -21.42 -7.15 -10.25
CA GLY A 78 -22.06 -6.22 -9.31
C GLY A 78 -21.10 -5.68 -8.24
N GLN A 79 -20.23 -6.56 -7.71
CA GLN A 79 -19.16 -6.14 -6.77
C GLN A 79 -18.14 -5.22 -7.45
N VAL A 80 -17.75 -5.48 -8.67
CA VAL A 80 -16.78 -4.65 -9.41
C VAL A 80 -17.34 -3.27 -9.71
N VAL A 81 -18.61 -3.18 -10.12
CA VAL A 81 -19.31 -1.89 -10.31
C VAL A 81 -19.31 -1.10 -9.00
N TYR A 82 -19.64 -1.73 -7.87
CA TYR A 82 -19.57 -1.08 -6.55
C TYR A 82 -18.17 -0.55 -6.23
N LEU A 83 -17.11 -1.35 -6.50
CA LEU A 83 -15.72 -0.91 -6.28
C LEU A 83 -15.36 0.28 -7.16
N LYS A 84 -15.83 0.32 -8.41
CA LYS A 84 -15.60 1.43 -9.34
C LYS A 84 -16.24 2.72 -8.83
N THR A 85 -17.52 2.68 -8.48
CA THR A 85 -18.23 3.84 -7.90
C THR A 85 -17.56 4.34 -6.62
N LYS A 86 -17.04 3.41 -5.79
CA LYS A 86 -16.33 3.78 -4.57
C LYS A 86 -14.98 4.45 -4.90
N ASN A 87 -14.25 4.02 -5.92
CA ASN A 87 -13.03 4.70 -6.37
C ASN A 87 -13.33 6.12 -6.86
N GLU A 88 -14.37 6.33 -7.66
CA GLU A 88 -14.80 7.66 -8.12
C GLU A 88 -15.11 8.61 -6.95
N LEU A 89 -15.80 8.11 -5.92
CA LEU A 89 -16.05 8.87 -4.69
C LEU A 89 -14.75 9.24 -3.98
N LEU A 90 -13.81 8.28 -3.87
CA LEU A 90 -12.53 8.52 -3.20
C LEU A 90 -11.64 9.48 -3.98
N ASP A 91 -11.61 9.41 -5.31
CA ASP A 91 -10.85 10.33 -6.17
C ASP A 91 -11.33 11.78 -5.94
N LYS A 92 -12.65 12.00 -5.96
CA LYS A 92 -13.23 13.31 -5.63
C LYS A 92 -12.87 13.74 -4.21
N THR A 93 -12.98 12.84 -3.25
CA THR A 93 -12.65 13.15 -1.84
C THR A 93 -11.17 13.49 -1.67
N CYS A 94 -10.25 12.83 -2.37
CA CYS A 94 -8.83 13.18 -2.38
C CYS A 94 -8.60 14.62 -2.86
N ALA A 95 -9.25 15.02 -3.94
CA ALA A 95 -9.18 16.39 -4.47
C ALA A 95 -9.69 17.41 -3.45
N ASP A 96 -10.87 17.16 -2.84
CA ASP A 96 -11.46 18.04 -1.85
C ASP A 96 -10.58 18.19 -0.60
N VAL A 97 -9.98 17.08 -0.12
CA VAL A 97 -9.07 17.07 1.05
C VAL A 97 -7.78 17.83 0.74
N CYS A 98 -7.14 17.60 -0.40
CA CYS A 98 -5.94 18.33 -0.79
C CYS A 98 -6.21 19.83 -0.94
N LYS A 99 -7.34 20.19 -1.56
CA LYS A 99 -7.79 21.58 -1.69
C LYS A 99 -8.00 22.24 -0.31
N MET A 100 -8.67 21.56 0.61
CA MET A 100 -8.89 22.05 1.98
C MET A 100 -7.55 22.37 2.67
N PHE A 101 -6.56 21.49 2.59
CA PHE A 101 -5.24 21.75 3.16
C PHE A 101 -4.55 22.92 2.48
N HIS A 102 -4.55 22.97 1.15
CA HIS A 102 -3.91 24.04 0.39
C HIS A 102 -4.48 25.44 0.72
N GLU A 103 -5.80 25.59 0.77
CA GLU A 103 -6.48 26.84 1.11
C GLU A 103 -6.19 27.31 2.55
N ASN A 104 -5.68 26.42 3.40
CA ASN A 104 -5.31 26.70 4.78
C ASN A 104 -3.79 26.75 5.02
N GLY A 105 -2.99 26.90 3.94
CA GLY A 105 -1.55 27.11 4.04
C GLY A 105 -0.73 25.84 4.27
N PHE A 106 -1.27 24.68 3.86
CA PHE A 106 -0.54 23.41 3.85
C PHE A 106 -0.46 22.86 2.43
N ASP A 107 0.69 22.32 2.08
CA ASP A 107 0.81 21.45 0.92
C ASP A 107 0.54 20.01 1.33
N SER A 108 0.13 19.20 0.38
CA SER A 108 -0.22 17.80 0.64
C SER A 108 -0.04 16.93 -0.60
N CYS A 109 0.11 15.62 -0.41
CA CYS A 109 -0.01 14.64 -1.47
C CYS A 109 -0.65 13.35 -0.98
N ILE A 110 -1.33 12.64 -1.87
CA ILE A 110 -1.92 11.33 -1.60
C ILE A 110 -0.83 10.26 -1.77
N LEU A 111 -0.53 9.49 -0.70
CA LEU A 111 0.67 8.63 -0.66
C LEU A 111 0.53 7.31 -1.40
N LYS A 112 -0.60 6.64 -1.27
CA LYS A 112 -0.89 5.29 -1.79
C LYS A 112 -2.39 5.17 -2.04
N GLY A 113 -2.90 3.99 -2.27
CA GLY A 113 -4.33 3.84 -2.45
C GLY A 113 -4.81 4.52 -3.73
N GLN A 114 -5.46 5.66 -3.60
CA GLN A 114 -5.96 6.41 -4.74
C GLN A 114 -4.86 6.99 -5.62
N ALA A 115 -3.68 7.29 -5.09
CA ALA A 115 -2.52 7.65 -5.91
C ALA A 115 -2.11 6.56 -6.92
N ASN A 116 -2.39 5.29 -6.60
CA ASN A 116 -2.13 4.16 -7.50
C ASN A 116 -3.31 3.86 -8.43
N ASN A 117 -4.50 4.42 -8.21
CA ASN A 117 -5.72 4.04 -8.92
C ASN A 117 -5.65 4.34 -10.42
N CYS A 118 -5.00 5.43 -10.81
CA CYS A 118 -4.82 5.81 -12.23
C CYS A 118 -4.06 4.75 -13.03
N MET A 119 -3.10 4.03 -12.42
CA MET A 119 -2.32 2.99 -13.09
C MET A 119 -3.14 1.74 -13.46
N TYR A 120 -4.34 1.58 -12.92
CA TYR A 120 -5.25 0.46 -13.21
C TYR A 120 -6.19 0.74 -14.38
N GLN A 121 -6.24 1.98 -14.86
CA GLN A 121 -7.04 2.35 -16.01
C GLN A 121 -6.26 2.04 -17.29
N SER A 122 -6.95 1.52 -18.30
CA SER A 122 -6.38 1.28 -19.61
C SER A 122 -6.17 2.62 -20.32
N SER A 123 -4.92 2.98 -20.63
CA SER A 123 -4.62 3.94 -21.68
C SER A 123 -4.49 3.20 -23.01
N ASP A 124 -4.74 3.84 -24.15
CA ASP A 124 -4.65 3.23 -25.49
C ASP A 124 -3.27 2.59 -25.78
N ASP A 125 -2.23 3.05 -25.09
CA ASP A 125 -0.86 2.50 -25.14
C ASP A 125 -0.57 1.43 -24.07
N SER A 126 -1.53 1.10 -23.20
CA SER A 126 -1.27 0.18 -22.09
C SER A 126 -1.20 -1.26 -22.56
N LYS A 127 -0.13 -1.97 -22.15
CA LYS A 127 0.01 -3.43 -22.29
C LYS A 127 -1.03 -4.21 -21.44
N VAL A 128 -1.96 -3.52 -20.76
CA VAL A 128 -3.06 -4.14 -20.00
C VAL A 128 -4.24 -4.35 -20.95
N PRO A 129 -4.64 -5.59 -21.21
CA PRO A 129 -5.67 -5.91 -22.18
C PRO A 129 -7.09 -5.43 -21.82
N SER A 130 -7.32 -4.99 -20.58
CA SER A 130 -8.62 -4.49 -20.11
C SER A 130 -8.45 -3.55 -18.91
N GLU A 131 -9.41 -2.65 -18.72
CA GLU A 131 -9.55 -1.86 -17.51
C GLU A 131 -9.62 -2.77 -16.27
N LEU A 132 -8.68 -2.60 -15.36
CA LEU A 132 -8.65 -3.28 -14.07
C LEU A 132 -9.27 -2.36 -13.01
N VAL A 133 -9.93 -2.94 -12.02
CA VAL A 133 -10.54 -2.18 -10.92
C VAL A 133 -9.81 -2.50 -9.62
N ARG A 134 -9.14 -1.50 -9.07
CA ARG A 134 -8.46 -1.61 -7.79
C ARG A 134 -9.49 -1.65 -6.65
N THR A 135 -9.26 -2.49 -5.65
CA THR A 135 -10.07 -2.46 -4.41
C THR A 135 -9.67 -1.22 -3.60
N PRO A 136 -10.59 -0.26 -3.37
CA PRO A 136 -10.29 0.95 -2.60
C PRO A 136 -10.05 0.68 -1.11
N GLY A 137 -9.49 1.67 -0.41
CA GLY A 137 -9.23 1.65 1.04
C GLY A 137 -9.54 3.01 1.65
N ASP A 138 -8.78 3.38 2.66
CA ASP A 138 -8.66 4.70 3.26
C ASP A 138 -7.87 5.67 2.37
N ILE A 139 -7.98 6.95 2.67
CA ILE A 139 -7.19 8.02 2.05
C ILE A 139 -6.02 8.33 2.97
N ASP A 140 -4.80 8.10 2.49
CA ASP A 140 -3.57 8.49 3.18
C ASP A 140 -3.05 9.79 2.58
N VAL A 141 -3.18 10.89 3.29
CA VAL A 141 -2.69 12.20 2.86
C VAL A 141 -1.48 12.63 3.69
N TRP A 142 -0.35 12.86 3.04
CA TRP A 142 0.82 13.46 3.66
C TRP A 142 0.73 14.97 3.56
N VAL A 143 0.92 15.66 4.69
CA VAL A 143 0.69 17.11 4.83
C VAL A 143 1.90 17.78 5.45
N TRP A 144 2.26 18.97 4.96
CA TRP A 144 3.32 19.84 5.53
C TRP A 144 2.94 21.32 5.32
N PRO A 145 3.44 22.25 6.18
CA PRO A 145 3.16 23.68 6.02
C PRO A 145 3.80 24.25 4.76
N GLN A 146 3.09 25.17 4.09
CA GLN A 146 3.66 25.96 2.99
C GLN A 146 4.61 27.01 3.56
N ILE A 147 5.79 27.16 2.95
CA ILE A 147 6.73 28.25 3.27
C ILE A 147 6.13 29.57 2.77
N GLY A 148 6.17 30.60 3.60
CA GLY A 148 5.53 31.90 3.37
C GLY A 148 4.05 31.96 3.81
N SER A 149 3.45 30.85 4.20
CA SER A 149 2.09 30.85 4.73
C SER A 149 2.01 31.30 6.18
N LYS A 150 0.84 31.81 6.59
CA LYS A 150 0.56 32.12 8.00
C LYS A 150 -0.16 30.93 8.64
N GLN A 151 0.45 30.38 9.67
CA GLN A 151 -0.09 29.24 10.41
C GLN A 151 -0.47 29.62 11.84
N LYS A 152 -1.53 29.02 12.33
CA LYS A 152 -2.00 29.22 13.71
C LYS A 152 -1.21 28.33 14.66
N THR A 153 -0.39 28.91 15.50
CA THR A 153 0.48 28.19 16.45
C THR A 153 0.10 28.55 17.90
N GLN A 154 0.48 27.67 18.83
CA GLN A 154 0.28 27.92 20.27
C GLN A 154 1.37 28.86 20.78
N GLY A 155 1.01 30.08 21.14
CA GLY A 155 1.89 31.04 21.81
C GLY A 155 1.67 31.08 23.34
N MET A 156 2.50 31.85 24.08
CA MET A 156 2.40 31.96 25.53
C MET A 156 1.05 32.51 26.05
N MET A 157 0.38 33.36 25.26
CA MET A 157 -0.91 33.99 25.61
C MET A 157 -2.09 33.44 24.79
N GLY A 158 -1.94 32.28 24.18
CA GLY A 158 -2.97 31.69 23.32
C GLY A 158 -2.49 31.43 21.90
N ARG A 159 -3.43 31.17 20.98
CA ARG A 159 -3.11 30.88 19.57
C ARG A 159 -2.77 32.13 18.80
N VAL A 160 -1.63 32.14 18.13
CA VAL A 160 -1.12 33.27 17.31
C VAL A 160 -0.89 32.78 15.86
N TRP A 161 -1.03 33.71 14.93
CA TRP A 161 -0.67 33.48 13.54
C TRP A 161 0.82 33.80 13.34
N ASN A 162 1.61 32.82 12.97
CA ASN A 162 3.02 32.98 12.64
C ASN A 162 3.27 32.62 11.18
N GLU A 163 4.15 33.37 10.54
CA GLU A 163 4.63 33.08 9.20
C GLU A 163 5.65 31.94 9.22
N VAL A 164 5.49 30.98 8.30
CA VAL A 164 6.39 29.83 8.16
C VAL A 164 7.52 30.22 7.20
N ASN A 165 8.62 30.71 7.74
CA ASN A 165 9.76 31.18 6.93
C ASN A 165 10.73 30.04 6.54
N THR A 166 10.74 28.96 7.31
CA THR A 166 11.54 27.75 7.05
C THR A 166 10.72 26.51 7.39
N MET A 167 11.05 25.36 6.78
CA MET A 167 10.35 24.11 7.09
C MET A 167 10.53 23.77 8.57
N PRO A 168 9.44 23.68 9.37
CA PRO A 168 9.51 23.32 10.78
C PRO A 168 10.00 21.88 10.97
N SER A 169 10.52 21.58 12.16
CA SER A 169 10.85 20.21 12.56
C SER A 169 9.62 19.29 12.49
N LEU A 170 9.83 17.98 12.42
CA LEU A 170 8.74 17.00 12.36
C LEU A 170 7.76 17.13 13.52
N ASP A 171 8.27 17.39 14.74
CA ASP A 171 7.42 17.56 15.92
C ASP A 171 6.58 18.84 15.86
N GLU A 172 7.16 19.94 15.40
CA GLU A 172 6.43 21.19 15.18
C GLU A 172 5.38 21.01 14.08
N ARG A 173 5.70 20.39 12.94
CA ARG A 173 4.74 20.10 11.87
C ARG A 173 3.56 19.28 12.37
N ARG A 174 3.82 18.25 13.17
CA ARG A 174 2.78 17.44 13.78
C ARG A 174 1.83 18.26 14.62
N VAL A 175 2.37 19.11 15.49
CA VAL A 175 1.56 20.02 16.35
C VAL A 175 0.72 20.97 15.48
N MET A 176 1.31 21.56 14.44
CA MET A 176 0.60 22.49 13.55
C MET A 176 -0.54 21.80 12.81
N ILE A 177 -0.27 20.64 12.20
CA ILE A 177 -1.26 19.88 11.44
C ILE A 177 -2.40 19.38 12.35
N TYR A 178 -2.09 18.84 13.52
CA TYR A 178 -3.12 18.31 14.41
C TYR A 178 -3.96 19.42 15.04
N ASN A 179 -3.37 20.58 15.35
CA ASN A 179 -4.13 21.75 15.76
C ASN A 179 -5.07 22.23 14.66
N PHE A 180 -4.60 22.28 13.41
CA PHE A 180 -5.46 22.62 12.28
C PHE A 180 -6.63 21.62 12.14
N CYS A 181 -6.36 20.31 12.14
CA CYS A 181 -7.41 19.29 12.05
C CYS A 181 -8.43 19.44 13.18
N ARG A 182 -7.97 19.66 14.42
CA ARG A 182 -8.81 19.83 15.60
C ARG A 182 -9.71 21.07 15.54
N ASP A 183 -9.18 22.14 14.95
CA ASP A 183 -9.91 23.40 14.84
C ASP A 183 -10.88 23.46 13.67
N THR A 184 -10.60 22.73 12.61
CA THR A 184 -11.28 22.88 11.30
C THR A 184 -12.21 21.71 10.98
N ILE A 185 -11.84 20.49 11.40
CA ILE A 185 -12.58 19.27 10.99
C ILE A 185 -13.67 18.94 11.99
N LYS A 186 -14.92 19.04 11.56
CA LYS A 186 -16.09 18.65 12.35
C LYS A 186 -16.02 17.15 12.71
N GLY A 187 -16.20 16.83 13.99
CA GLY A 187 -16.17 15.45 14.47
C GLY A 187 -14.76 14.87 14.61
N TYR A 188 -13.72 15.70 14.54
CA TYR A 188 -12.34 15.27 14.81
C TYR A 188 -12.18 14.71 16.23
N ASP A 189 -11.50 13.60 16.35
CA ASP A 189 -11.25 12.92 17.64
C ASP A 189 -9.75 12.93 17.97
N ALA A 190 -9.35 13.80 18.91
CA ALA A 190 -7.95 13.93 19.34
C ALA A 190 -7.36 12.63 19.94
N ARG A 191 -8.20 11.66 20.36
CA ARG A 191 -7.74 10.35 20.84
C ARG A 191 -7.12 9.50 19.71
N LYS A 192 -7.36 9.86 18.46
CA LYS A 192 -6.77 9.22 17.27
C LYS A 192 -5.42 9.81 16.86
N GLU A 193 -4.94 10.84 17.56
CA GLU A 193 -3.63 11.44 17.30
C GLU A 193 -2.50 10.48 17.70
N GLY A 194 -1.62 10.18 16.75
CA GLY A 194 -0.46 9.31 16.93
C GLY A 194 0.85 10.01 16.54
N LYS A 195 1.95 9.28 16.64
CA LYS A 195 3.27 9.78 16.18
C LYS A 195 3.36 9.91 14.66
N LEU A 196 2.63 9.10 13.92
CA LEU A 196 2.69 9.01 12.47
C LEU A 196 1.56 9.83 11.83
N HIS A 197 0.35 9.57 12.23
CA HIS A 197 -0.87 10.17 11.66
C HIS A 197 -1.95 10.37 12.71
N THR A 198 -2.96 11.10 12.31
CA THR A 198 -4.27 11.15 12.92
C THR A 198 -5.32 10.76 11.90
N SER A 199 -6.52 10.36 12.31
CA SER A 199 -7.58 9.98 11.39
C SER A 199 -8.92 10.59 11.74
N PHE A 200 -9.72 10.89 10.72
CA PHE A 200 -11.11 11.31 10.87
C PHE A 200 -11.99 10.64 9.81
N SER A 201 -13.28 10.62 10.06
CA SER A 201 -14.28 10.10 9.12
C SER A 201 -15.12 11.24 8.60
N LEU A 202 -15.29 11.30 7.28
CA LEU A 202 -16.20 12.23 6.64
C LEU A 202 -17.64 11.74 6.72
N ASP A 203 -18.61 12.62 6.49
CA ASP A 203 -20.07 12.30 6.55
C ASP A 203 -20.46 11.19 5.56
N ASN A 204 -19.72 11.03 4.46
CA ASN A 204 -19.89 9.95 3.47
C ASN A 204 -19.28 8.61 3.88
N GLY A 205 -18.72 8.51 5.10
CA GLY A 205 -18.09 7.31 5.64
C GLY A 205 -16.66 7.05 5.15
N VAL A 206 -16.07 7.97 4.39
CA VAL A 206 -14.65 7.87 3.97
C VAL A 206 -13.75 8.18 5.15
N ILE A 207 -12.76 7.31 5.38
CA ILE A 207 -11.71 7.52 6.40
C ILE A 207 -10.53 8.21 5.74
N VAL A 208 -10.07 9.29 6.37
CA VAL A 208 -8.87 10.04 5.96
C VAL A 208 -7.82 9.92 7.06
N GLU A 209 -6.65 9.41 6.72
CA GLU A 209 -5.46 9.36 7.57
C GLU A 209 -4.52 10.50 7.18
N VAL A 210 -4.36 11.47 8.08
CA VAL A 210 -3.51 12.65 7.89
C VAL A 210 -2.13 12.37 8.46
N HIS A 211 -1.16 12.20 7.59
CA HIS A 211 0.22 11.89 7.94
C HIS A 211 1.07 13.16 8.06
N CYS A 212 1.73 13.37 9.19
CA CYS A 212 2.75 14.42 9.35
C CYS A 212 4.12 13.95 8.80
N THR A 213 4.34 12.65 8.68
CA THR A 213 5.41 12.00 7.94
C THR A 213 4.87 10.72 7.30
N PRO A 214 5.33 10.33 6.11
CA PRO A 214 4.77 9.17 5.40
C PRO A 214 4.91 7.86 6.16
N SER A 215 6.01 7.67 6.90
CA SER A 215 6.26 6.44 7.66
C SER A 215 7.35 6.61 8.71
N LEU A 216 7.52 5.58 9.57
CA LEU A 216 8.56 5.46 10.60
C LEU A 216 9.20 4.07 10.53
N MET A 217 10.46 3.95 10.96
CA MET A 217 11.17 2.68 11.19
C MET A 217 11.38 2.42 12.68
N ASN A 218 11.61 1.16 13.06
CA ASN A 218 11.90 0.82 14.45
C ASN A 218 13.36 1.15 14.81
N SER A 219 14.29 0.82 13.93
CA SER A 219 15.70 1.19 14.08
C SER A 219 15.85 2.70 14.05
N LYS A 220 16.40 3.28 15.10
CA LYS A 220 16.63 4.72 15.18
C LYS A 220 17.54 5.24 14.07
N THR A 221 18.53 4.43 13.67
CA THR A 221 19.47 4.78 12.61
C THR A 221 18.79 4.82 11.24
N HIS A 222 17.99 3.80 10.94
CA HIS A 222 17.24 3.74 9.68
C HIS A 222 16.12 4.78 9.67
N ASP A 223 15.43 5.00 10.79
CA ASP A 223 14.39 6.02 10.90
C ASP A 223 14.95 7.43 10.62
N LYS A 224 16.12 7.77 11.20
CA LYS A 224 16.78 9.05 10.91
C LYS A 224 17.05 9.24 9.41
N LYS A 225 17.57 8.20 8.74
CA LYS A 225 17.82 8.24 7.29
C LYS A 225 16.52 8.36 6.49
N LEU A 226 15.48 7.64 6.91
CA LEU A 226 14.16 7.70 6.29
C LEU A 226 13.55 9.11 6.39
N GLN A 227 13.60 9.73 7.58
CA GLN A 227 13.11 11.09 7.74
C GLN A 227 13.91 12.10 6.90
N GLN A 228 15.24 11.97 6.85
CA GLN A 228 16.07 12.81 5.98
C GLN A 228 15.72 12.63 4.50
N TRP A 229 15.39 11.42 4.08
CA TRP A 229 14.96 11.14 2.71
C TRP A 229 13.60 11.79 2.42
N PHE A 230 12.62 11.73 3.33
CA PHE A 230 11.35 12.44 3.19
C PHE A 230 11.53 13.95 3.13
N GLU A 231 12.40 14.54 4.00
CA GLU A 231 12.72 15.96 3.97
C GLU A 231 13.33 16.39 2.62
N SER A 232 14.26 15.59 2.09
CA SER A 232 14.86 15.90 0.79
C SER A 232 13.82 15.90 -0.32
N TYR A 233 12.82 15.03 -0.25
CA TYR A 233 11.71 15.00 -1.19
C TYR A 233 10.84 16.24 -1.11
N ILE A 234 10.43 16.68 0.07
CA ILE A 234 9.68 17.94 0.28
C ILE A 234 10.42 19.11 -0.39
N ASN A 235 11.73 19.20 -0.20
CA ASN A 235 12.53 20.32 -0.69
C ASN A 235 12.76 20.32 -2.22
N THR A 236 12.74 19.15 -2.87
CA THR A 236 13.16 19.01 -4.28
C THR A 236 12.04 18.67 -5.25
N SER A 237 11.02 17.95 -4.83
CA SER A 237 10.03 17.36 -5.73
C SER A 237 8.73 18.15 -5.82
N LEU A 238 8.46 19.02 -4.85
CA LEU A 238 7.30 19.90 -4.85
C LEU A 238 7.43 21.08 -5.82
N GLN A 239 8.62 21.30 -6.36
CA GLN A 239 8.85 22.26 -7.44
C GLN A 239 8.50 21.70 -8.83
N LYS A 240 8.19 20.41 -8.93
CA LYS A 240 7.74 19.75 -10.15
C LYS A 240 6.25 19.45 -10.03
N GLU A 241 5.47 19.89 -11.00
CA GLU A 241 4.05 19.58 -11.12
C GLU A 241 3.78 18.08 -10.94
N SER A 242 2.73 17.75 -10.18
CA SER A 242 2.31 16.40 -9.86
C SER A 242 2.14 15.55 -11.12
N GLN A 243 2.99 14.55 -11.30
CA GLN A 243 2.79 13.51 -12.30
C GLN A 243 1.86 12.46 -11.69
N GLY A 244 0.67 12.26 -12.24
CA GLY A 244 -0.06 11.04 -11.96
C GLY A 244 -1.57 11.13 -11.77
N SER A 245 -2.13 12.18 -11.24
CA SER A 245 -3.58 12.39 -11.24
C SER A 245 -3.87 13.83 -11.61
N GLU A 246 -4.73 14.05 -12.59
CA GLU A 246 -5.14 15.39 -13.01
C GLU A 246 -5.86 16.17 -11.89
N ASN A 247 -6.31 15.48 -10.83
CA ASN A 247 -7.23 16.04 -9.85
C ASN A 247 -6.62 16.30 -8.46
N PHE A 248 -5.50 15.65 -8.09
CA PHE A 248 -4.84 15.84 -6.78
C PHE A 248 -3.35 15.46 -6.82
N PRO A 249 -2.51 16.08 -5.96
CA PRO A 249 -1.08 15.81 -5.92
C PRO A 249 -0.75 14.38 -5.49
N THR A 250 0.17 13.74 -6.21
CA THR A 250 0.72 12.41 -5.89
C THR A 250 2.24 12.45 -5.89
N PRO A 251 2.93 11.54 -5.17
CA PRO A 251 4.37 11.45 -5.22
C PRO A 251 4.89 11.03 -6.60
N THR A 252 6.17 11.34 -6.89
CA THR A 252 6.83 10.86 -8.11
C THR A 252 6.94 9.34 -8.13
N LEU A 253 7.16 8.76 -9.32
CA LEU A 253 7.30 7.31 -9.47
C LEU A 253 8.48 6.76 -8.64
N GLU A 254 9.63 7.45 -8.65
CA GLU A 254 10.81 7.03 -7.89
C GLU A 254 10.55 7.05 -6.37
N PHE A 255 9.82 8.06 -5.88
CA PHE A 255 9.41 8.09 -4.49
C PHE A 255 8.49 6.91 -4.17
N ASN A 256 7.48 6.66 -5.00
CA ASN A 256 6.53 5.57 -4.80
C ASN A 256 7.21 4.20 -4.82
N LEU A 257 8.18 3.96 -5.71
CA LEU A 257 8.96 2.72 -5.76
C LEU A 257 9.71 2.44 -4.46
N VAL A 258 10.25 3.47 -3.81
CA VAL A 258 10.93 3.32 -2.51
C VAL A 258 9.91 3.24 -1.37
N TYR A 259 8.97 4.19 -1.33
CA TYR A 259 7.99 4.31 -0.26
C TYR A 259 7.12 3.07 -0.11
N GLN A 260 6.61 2.50 -1.21
CA GLN A 260 5.72 1.35 -1.13
C GLN A 260 6.46 0.07 -0.71
N ILE A 261 7.73 -0.14 -1.09
CA ILE A 261 8.56 -1.22 -0.53
C ILE A 261 8.72 -1.04 0.98
N HIS A 262 9.06 0.18 1.43
CA HIS A 262 9.18 0.47 2.85
C HIS A 262 7.85 0.26 3.60
N HIS A 263 6.75 0.74 3.05
CA HIS A 263 5.40 0.60 3.61
C HIS A 263 4.99 -0.88 3.75
N MET A 264 5.20 -1.68 2.70
CA MET A 264 4.96 -3.13 2.73
C MET A 264 5.88 -3.83 3.73
N TYR A 265 7.16 -3.44 3.82
CA TYR A 265 8.09 -3.98 4.80
C TYR A 265 7.61 -3.75 6.23
N ARG A 266 7.15 -2.54 6.55
CA ARG A 266 6.58 -2.22 7.85
C ARG A 266 5.36 -3.09 8.16
N HIS A 267 4.39 -3.19 7.25
CA HIS A 267 3.22 -4.05 7.44
C HIS A 267 3.60 -5.53 7.55
N TYR A 268 4.54 -6.00 6.75
CA TYR A 268 5.04 -7.36 6.83
C TYR A 268 5.62 -7.68 8.22
N LEU A 269 6.33 -6.74 8.84
CA LEU A 269 6.86 -6.92 10.20
C LEU A 269 5.76 -7.00 11.28
N PHE A 270 4.64 -6.30 11.11
CA PHE A 270 3.63 -6.12 12.18
C PHE A 270 2.32 -6.87 11.94
N GLU A 271 1.77 -6.77 10.74
CA GLU A 271 0.40 -7.17 10.44
C GLU A 271 0.34 -8.24 9.36
N GLY A 272 1.21 -8.17 8.37
CA GLY A 272 1.18 -8.93 7.13
C GLY A 272 0.81 -8.05 5.95
N ILE A 273 1.06 -8.56 4.76
CA ILE A 273 0.68 -7.95 3.48
C ILE A 273 -0.08 -8.95 2.62
N GLY A 274 -0.89 -8.47 1.68
CA GLY A 274 -1.62 -9.30 0.74
C GLY A 274 -1.24 -9.03 -0.71
N LEU A 275 -1.84 -9.76 -1.64
CA LEU A 275 -1.60 -9.58 -3.07
C LEU A 275 -1.97 -8.20 -3.59
N LYS A 276 -2.93 -7.50 -2.95
CA LYS A 276 -3.28 -6.13 -3.33
C LYS A 276 -2.06 -5.20 -3.36
N GLN A 277 -1.23 -5.23 -2.32
CA GLN A 277 -0.04 -4.38 -2.23
C GLN A 277 1.04 -4.84 -3.23
N VAL A 278 1.17 -6.14 -3.47
CA VAL A 278 2.10 -6.69 -4.46
C VAL A 278 1.70 -6.27 -5.87
N ILE A 279 0.40 -6.27 -6.17
CA ILE A 279 -0.14 -5.82 -7.46
C ILE A 279 0.05 -4.31 -7.63
N ASP A 280 -0.23 -3.49 -6.59
CA ASP A 280 0.07 -2.06 -6.63
C ASP A 280 1.53 -1.83 -7.02
N TYR A 281 2.46 -2.62 -6.46
CA TYR A 281 3.88 -2.52 -6.80
C TYR A 281 4.21 -2.99 -8.22
N HIS A 282 3.54 -4.04 -8.70
CA HIS A 282 3.66 -4.48 -10.10
C HIS A 282 3.23 -3.35 -11.06
N MET A 283 2.16 -2.62 -10.75
CA MET A 283 1.71 -1.51 -11.58
C MET A 283 2.76 -0.38 -11.63
N LEU A 284 3.43 -0.06 -10.51
CA LEU A 284 4.55 0.89 -10.50
C LEU A 284 5.73 0.44 -11.39
N LEU A 285 6.07 -0.86 -11.37
CA LEU A 285 7.12 -1.40 -12.25
C LEU A 285 6.74 -1.30 -13.73
N ARG A 286 5.48 -1.47 -14.06
CA ARG A 286 4.98 -1.28 -15.43
C ARG A 286 5.05 0.16 -15.86
N ASP A 287 4.72 1.09 -14.98
CA ASP A 287 4.85 2.53 -15.23
C ASP A 287 6.33 2.89 -15.47
N LEU A 288 7.24 2.35 -14.66
CA LEU A 288 8.70 2.50 -14.86
C LEU A 288 9.15 1.94 -16.22
N ASP A 289 8.56 0.84 -16.71
CA ASP A 289 8.89 0.24 -18.01
C ASP A 289 8.45 1.08 -19.21
N THR A 290 7.53 2.02 -19.02
CA THR A 290 7.13 2.98 -20.08
C THR A 290 8.14 4.10 -20.30
N MET A 291 9.05 4.35 -19.36
CA MET A 291 10.11 5.36 -19.49
C MET A 291 11.14 4.99 -20.55
N ASP A 292 11.82 5.98 -21.09
CA ASP A 292 12.95 5.68 -21.97
C ASP A 292 14.07 4.88 -21.20
N ALA A 293 14.84 4.12 -21.95
CA ALA A 293 15.83 3.19 -21.35
C ALA A 293 16.89 3.89 -20.49
N ARG A 294 17.26 5.16 -20.80
CA ARG A 294 18.26 5.92 -20.04
C ARG A 294 17.66 6.42 -18.72
N GLU A 295 16.48 7.02 -18.78
CA GLU A 295 15.76 7.52 -17.60
C GLU A 295 15.43 6.37 -16.65
N ARG A 296 14.88 5.26 -17.18
CA ARG A 296 14.59 4.04 -16.41
C ARG A 296 15.83 3.50 -15.69
N ASN A 297 16.98 3.44 -16.37
CA ASN A 297 18.25 2.96 -15.76
C ASN A 297 18.71 3.90 -14.63
N LEU A 298 18.58 5.21 -14.79
CA LEU A 298 18.92 6.19 -13.76
C LEU A 298 17.99 6.06 -12.55
N ALA A 299 16.67 6.03 -12.77
CA ALA A 299 15.68 5.85 -11.74
C ALA A 299 15.89 4.53 -10.96
N THR A 300 16.08 3.41 -11.68
CA THR A 300 16.37 2.11 -11.07
C THR A 300 17.59 2.14 -10.18
N LYS A 301 18.71 2.72 -10.66
CA LYS A 301 19.95 2.84 -9.87
C LYS A 301 19.76 3.66 -8.60
N GLN A 302 19.03 4.77 -8.70
CA GLN A 302 18.72 5.63 -7.56
C GLN A 302 17.83 4.91 -6.54
N VAL A 303 16.75 4.27 -6.97
CA VAL A 303 15.84 3.50 -6.14
C VAL A 303 16.57 2.38 -5.41
N VAL A 304 17.36 1.57 -6.11
CA VAL A 304 18.13 0.45 -5.52
C VAL A 304 19.20 0.95 -4.53
N ARG A 305 19.84 2.08 -4.80
CA ARG A 305 20.74 2.73 -3.86
C ARG A 305 20.00 3.13 -2.57
N THR A 306 18.83 3.76 -2.71
CA THR A 306 18.01 4.18 -1.57
C THR A 306 17.53 2.97 -0.75
N PHE A 307 17.19 1.84 -1.36
CA PHE A 307 16.88 0.61 -0.61
C PHE A 307 18.02 0.19 0.33
N LYS A 308 19.28 0.25 -0.14
CA LYS A 308 20.45 -0.08 0.68
C LYS A 308 20.69 0.95 1.79
N GLU A 309 20.56 2.23 1.48
CA GLU A 309 20.71 3.32 2.46
C GLU A 309 19.70 3.24 3.60
N LEU A 310 18.48 2.82 3.29
CA LEU A 310 17.38 2.63 4.25
C LEU A 310 17.38 1.23 4.90
N GLY A 311 18.21 0.29 4.47
CA GLY A 311 18.27 -1.07 5.02
C GLY A 311 17.07 -1.95 4.68
N ILE A 312 16.39 -1.67 3.56
CA ILE A 312 15.21 -2.42 3.08
C ILE A 312 15.50 -3.26 1.83
N ASP A 313 16.75 -3.34 1.42
CA ASP A 313 17.21 -4.05 0.20
C ASP A 313 16.88 -5.55 0.22
N LYS A 314 16.98 -6.22 1.37
CA LYS A 314 16.61 -7.63 1.51
C LYS A 314 15.12 -7.86 1.26
N PHE A 315 14.26 -6.99 1.80
CA PHE A 315 12.83 -7.07 1.57
C PHE A 315 12.47 -6.73 0.12
N ALA A 316 13.14 -5.75 -0.48
CA ALA A 316 13.01 -5.44 -1.90
C ALA A 316 13.37 -6.66 -2.78
N SER A 317 14.50 -7.34 -2.50
CA SER A 317 14.90 -8.57 -3.20
C SER A 317 13.91 -9.72 -3.02
N ALA A 318 13.30 -9.84 -1.82
CA ALA A 318 12.22 -10.79 -1.56
C ALA A 318 10.98 -10.48 -2.41
N MET A 319 10.59 -9.21 -2.49
CA MET A 319 9.47 -8.76 -3.32
C MET A 319 9.72 -9.00 -4.80
N MET A 320 10.93 -8.74 -5.30
CA MET A 320 11.30 -9.05 -6.69
C MET A 320 11.18 -10.55 -6.98
N TRP A 321 11.53 -11.42 -6.02
CA TRP A 321 11.33 -12.87 -6.16
C TRP A 321 9.84 -13.24 -6.22
N VAL A 322 9.00 -12.67 -5.36
CA VAL A 322 7.53 -12.89 -5.40
C VAL A 322 6.96 -12.46 -6.75
N LEU A 323 7.35 -11.30 -7.26
CA LEU A 323 6.87 -10.79 -8.55
C LEU A 323 7.32 -11.67 -9.71
N SER A 324 8.62 -12.02 -9.80
CA SER A 324 9.15 -12.78 -10.96
C SER A 324 8.83 -14.27 -10.89
N ASP A 325 9.03 -14.90 -9.73
CA ASP A 325 9.00 -16.36 -9.62
C ASP A 325 7.63 -16.91 -9.22
N CYS A 326 6.78 -16.10 -8.53
CA CYS A 326 5.43 -16.52 -8.17
C CYS A 326 4.35 -15.94 -9.10
N LEU A 327 4.47 -14.67 -9.48
CA LEU A 327 3.47 -14.01 -10.32
C LEU A 327 3.82 -14.03 -11.82
N GLY A 328 5.06 -14.38 -12.19
CA GLY A 328 5.50 -14.46 -13.58
C GLY A 328 5.82 -13.10 -14.22
N VAL A 329 6.10 -12.08 -13.43
CA VAL A 329 6.50 -10.76 -13.92
C VAL A 329 7.84 -10.86 -14.63
N ASP A 330 7.97 -10.19 -15.78
CA ASP A 330 9.20 -10.19 -16.59
C ASP A 330 10.39 -9.69 -15.75
N ARG A 331 11.48 -10.46 -15.78
CA ARG A 331 12.71 -10.10 -15.06
C ARG A 331 13.41 -8.85 -15.60
N ASN A 332 13.04 -8.39 -16.80
CA ASN A 332 13.58 -7.16 -17.36
C ASN A 332 13.05 -5.88 -16.69
N ILE A 333 11.89 -5.97 -16.00
CA ILE A 333 11.28 -4.82 -15.34
C ILE A 333 11.49 -4.80 -13.81
N ILE A 334 12.09 -5.85 -13.23
CA ILE A 334 12.38 -5.88 -11.79
C ILE A 334 13.61 -5.03 -11.46
N LEU A 335 13.59 -4.39 -10.27
CA LEU A 335 14.60 -3.39 -9.88
C LEU A 335 15.94 -3.98 -9.44
N CYS A 336 15.91 -5.11 -8.75
CA CYS A 336 17.10 -5.73 -8.17
C CYS A 336 17.03 -7.27 -8.24
N LYS A 337 18.16 -7.92 -7.99
CA LYS A 337 18.26 -9.38 -8.03
C LYS A 337 17.27 -10.02 -7.04
N PRO A 338 16.40 -10.95 -7.50
CA PRO A 338 15.51 -11.71 -6.64
C PRO A 338 16.26 -12.57 -5.62
N ASP A 339 15.73 -12.67 -4.41
CA ASP A 339 16.24 -13.55 -3.36
C ASP A 339 15.20 -14.59 -2.94
N ALA A 340 15.43 -15.85 -3.33
CA ALA A 340 14.50 -16.94 -3.05
C ALA A 340 14.37 -17.29 -1.55
N LYS A 341 15.43 -17.05 -0.72
CA LYS A 341 15.38 -17.34 0.71
C LYS A 341 14.34 -16.48 1.42
N TYR A 342 14.43 -15.17 1.20
CA TYR A 342 13.49 -14.21 1.78
C TYR A 342 12.15 -14.22 1.03
N GLY A 343 12.16 -14.43 -0.28
CA GLY A 343 10.98 -14.44 -1.14
C GLY A 343 10.01 -15.57 -0.81
N LYS A 344 10.49 -16.80 -0.60
CA LYS A 344 9.64 -17.94 -0.20
C LYS A 344 8.92 -17.69 1.12
N HIS A 345 9.61 -17.13 2.11
CA HIS A 345 9.00 -16.79 3.38
C HIS A 345 7.95 -15.67 3.22
N LEU A 346 8.25 -14.65 2.43
CA LEU A 346 7.31 -13.58 2.11
C LEU A 346 6.06 -14.12 1.40
N TRP A 347 6.24 -14.96 0.40
CA TRP A 347 5.14 -15.58 -0.34
C TRP A 347 4.21 -16.40 0.55
N HIS A 348 4.77 -17.26 1.39
CA HIS A 348 4.01 -18.04 2.36
C HIS A 348 3.20 -17.13 3.31
N THR A 349 3.83 -16.04 3.78
CA THR A 349 3.17 -15.05 4.65
C THR A 349 2.00 -14.37 3.95
N ILE A 350 2.14 -14.00 2.65
CA ILE A 350 1.08 -13.38 1.84
C ILE A 350 -0.12 -14.33 1.70
N LEU A 351 0.14 -15.59 1.36
CA LEU A 351 -0.93 -16.56 1.12
C LEU A 351 -1.67 -16.94 2.40
N GLU A 352 -0.95 -17.18 3.50
CA GLU A 352 -1.57 -17.53 4.77
C GLU A 352 -2.31 -16.38 5.43
N GLY A 353 -1.73 -15.19 5.38
CA GLY A 353 -2.24 -14.01 6.10
C GLY A 353 -3.44 -13.35 5.42
N GLY A 354 -3.53 -13.44 4.10
CA GLY A 354 -4.44 -12.59 3.35
C GLY A 354 -4.09 -11.10 3.48
N ASN A 355 -4.98 -10.23 3.02
CA ASN A 355 -4.74 -8.79 3.08
C ASN A 355 -4.66 -8.31 4.54
N PHE A 356 -3.53 -7.72 4.94
CA PHE A 356 -3.23 -7.28 6.31
C PHE A 356 -3.40 -8.36 7.39
N GLY A 357 -3.07 -9.60 7.07
CA GLY A 357 -3.12 -10.69 8.05
C GLY A 357 -4.52 -11.07 8.52
N ARG A 358 -5.57 -10.72 7.78
CA ARG A 358 -6.98 -10.97 8.15
C ARG A 358 -7.28 -12.45 8.44
N ASN A 359 -6.61 -13.36 7.74
CA ASN A 359 -6.81 -14.80 7.92
C ASN A 359 -6.18 -15.34 9.20
N TRP A 360 -5.28 -14.57 9.85
CA TRP A 360 -4.68 -14.98 11.13
C TRP A 360 -5.60 -14.71 12.33
N GLY A 361 -6.84 -14.27 12.07
CA GLY A 361 -7.74 -13.78 13.11
C GLY A 361 -7.20 -12.50 13.72
N THR A 362 -8.00 -11.49 13.79
CA THR A 362 -7.66 -10.13 14.18
C THR A 362 -6.71 -10.08 15.39
N ILE A 363 -5.42 -9.83 15.12
CA ILE A 363 -4.45 -9.54 16.17
C ILE A 363 -4.73 -8.16 16.79
N VAL A 364 -5.53 -7.33 16.08
CA VAL A 364 -5.67 -5.90 16.35
C VAL A 364 -6.95 -5.53 17.12
N HIS A 365 -8.03 -6.30 17.02
CA HIS A 365 -9.27 -6.00 17.75
C HIS A 365 -9.90 -7.27 18.32
N ASP A 366 -10.12 -7.27 19.64
CA ASP A 366 -11.13 -8.02 20.40
C ASP A 366 -10.96 -9.51 20.71
N ASP A 367 -9.73 -10.06 20.83
CA ASP A 367 -9.65 -11.32 21.58
C ASP A 367 -8.87 -11.16 22.90
N TRP A 368 -9.42 -10.37 23.80
CA TRP A 368 -9.00 -10.32 25.21
C TRP A 368 -9.21 -11.68 25.92
N SER A 369 -9.97 -12.59 25.31
CA SER A 369 -10.32 -13.89 25.87
C SER A 369 -9.18 -14.92 25.85
N HIS A 370 -8.10 -14.71 25.02
CA HIS A 370 -7.01 -15.68 24.94
C HIS A 370 -5.60 -15.05 24.87
N PRO A 371 -5.13 -14.35 25.92
CA PRO A 371 -3.84 -13.67 25.93
C PRO A 371 -2.66 -14.62 25.63
N ILE A 372 -2.72 -15.88 26.07
CA ILE A 372 -1.67 -16.88 25.87
C ILE A 372 -1.52 -17.25 24.38
N ARG A 373 -2.61 -17.36 23.60
CA ARG A 373 -2.55 -17.63 22.15
C ARG A 373 -1.96 -16.46 21.40
N ARG A 374 -2.27 -15.24 21.82
CA ARG A 374 -1.71 -13.99 21.25
C ARG A 374 -0.21 -13.92 21.48
N ILE A 375 0.26 -14.18 22.70
CA ILE A 375 1.68 -14.21 23.06
C ILE A 375 2.42 -15.30 22.27
N LYS A 376 1.89 -16.52 22.19
CA LYS A 376 2.51 -17.61 21.42
C LYS A 376 2.66 -17.27 19.95
N ARG A 377 1.64 -16.68 19.30
CA ARG A 377 1.71 -16.24 17.89
C ARG A 377 2.73 -15.11 17.71
N TYR A 378 2.72 -14.14 18.61
CA TYR A 378 3.69 -13.04 18.60
C TYR A 378 5.13 -13.55 18.71
N ILE A 379 5.41 -14.47 19.65
CA ILE A 379 6.74 -15.07 19.80
C ILE A 379 7.12 -15.89 18.57
N LYS A 380 6.23 -16.75 18.06
CA LYS A 380 6.51 -17.56 16.87
C LYS A 380 6.84 -16.69 15.66
N ARG A 381 6.07 -15.64 15.41
CA ARG A 381 6.30 -14.73 14.29
C ARG A 381 7.60 -13.93 14.44
N ASN A 382 7.82 -13.34 15.62
CA ASN A 382 9.02 -12.54 15.88
C ASN A 382 10.29 -13.41 15.88
N SER A 383 10.25 -14.67 16.32
CA SER A 383 11.40 -15.57 16.22
C SER A 383 11.80 -15.84 14.75
N GLN A 384 10.84 -16.04 13.85
CA GLN A 384 11.11 -16.22 12.44
C GLN A 384 11.69 -14.94 11.79
N LEU A 385 11.05 -13.79 12.07
CA LEU A 385 11.49 -12.49 11.57
C LEU A 385 12.84 -12.04 12.14
N LEU A 386 13.17 -12.45 13.38
CA LEU A 386 14.46 -12.15 14.00
C LEU A 386 15.65 -12.70 13.19
N PHE A 387 15.49 -13.87 12.56
CA PHE A 387 16.52 -14.44 11.68
C PHE A 387 16.65 -13.72 10.33
N LEU A 388 15.54 -13.14 9.86
CA LEU A 388 15.50 -12.46 8.56
C LEU A 388 15.84 -10.97 8.69
N TYR A 389 15.30 -10.31 9.72
CA TYR A 389 15.37 -8.85 9.93
C TYR A 389 15.69 -8.51 11.39
N PRO A 390 16.88 -8.91 11.90
CA PRO A 390 17.18 -8.85 13.34
C PRO A 390 17.12 -7.44 13.91
N GLU A 391 17.64 -6.45 13.19
CA GLU A 391 17.72 -5.06 13.67
C GLU A 391 16.33 -4.49 13.93
N GLU A 392 15.43 -4.53 12.96
CA GLU A 392 14.07 -3.98 13.09
C GLU A 392 13.25 -4.70 14.16
N VAL A 393 13.40 -6.03 14.26
CA VAL A 393 12.68 -6.83 15.27
C VAL A 393 13.20 -6.52 16.68
N LEU A 394 14.51 -6.42 16.89
CA LEU A 394 15.08 -6.08 18.19
C LEU A 394 14.66 -4.68 18.65
N TRP A 395 14.72 -3.69 17.75
CA TRP A 395 14.26 -2.34 18.08
C TRP A 395 12.76 -2.28 18.39
N HIS A 396 11.96 -3.08 17.68
CA HIS A 396 10.53 -3.19 17.97
C HIS A 396 10.27 -3.72 19.39
N VAL A 397 10.93 -4.81 19.77
CA VAL A 397 10.83 -5.39 21.12
C VAL A 397 11.27 -4.37 22.18
N LEU A 398 12.40 -3.68 21.95
CA LEU A 398 12.93 -2.68 22.88
C LEU A 398 11.99 -1.46 23.06
N ARG A 399 11.28 -1.05 22.01
CA ARG A 399 10.28 0.03 22.12
C ARG A 399 9.08 -0.40 22.97
N ARG A 400 8.55 -1.61 22.76
CA ARG A 400 7.39 -2.12 23.53
C ARG A 400 7.68 -2.37 25.01
N VAL A 401 8.93 -2.62 25.37
CA VAL A 401 9.33 -2.77 26.78
C VAL A 401 9.39 -1.41 27.50
N LYS A 402 9.52 -0.30 26.74
CA LYS A 402 9.59 1.08 27.29
C LYS A 402 8.25 1.81 27.30
N GLU A 403 7.26 1.32 26.54
CA GLU A 403 5.85 1.77 26.55
C GLU A 403 5.00 0.96 27.51
#